data_dcb27618dc3bc5ee24834ba472dfde2d
#
_entry.id   dcb27618dc3bc5ee24834ba472dfde2d
#
_cell.length_a   1.000
_cell.length_b   1.000
_cell.length_c   1.000
_cell.angle_alpha   90.00
_cell.angle_beta   90.00
_cell.angle_gamma   90.00
#
_symmetry.space_group_name_H-M   'P 1'
#
loop_
_entity.id
_entity.type
_entity.pdbx_description
1 polymer ?
#
loop_
_entity_poly.entity_id
_entity_poly.type
_entity_poly.pdbx_seq_one_letter_code
_entity_poly.pdbx_strand_id
1 'polypeptide(L)'
;MKQINHLINGVSEIATSNRTSPVFNPATGQQTANVSLASAEDVDAAVSAAAQAFVEWRQESIATRTKLMFRFRNLVEDHTDDLARAITLEHGKVLSDAAGEVARGLENIEFACGIAQHLKGSYNEAAATGVNVYTLRQPLGVVAAITPFNFPVMVPLWTIPNAIAAGNTYVLKPSERDPSAALLLAELFHEAGFPNGVLNVVQGDKVAVDCLLQHPTIQAISFVGSTPVAQHVYETGTKNGKRVQALAGAKNHMVVLPDADLDIAADAAVSAAYGSAGERCMAISVLVAVGSIADELIEAIRDRIAKLKVGDGTHADSEMGPLVTADHRSRVTGYIAQGTEDGAAVVVDGRNQTFDGDGYFLAPTLIDHVTTDMSVYTDEIFGPVLSVVRTDTYEEALQLIQDNRWGNGAAIFTRHGGAARAFQDEVEAGMVGINVPIPVPVGYHSFGGWNDSLFGDTSMYGPDGVRFFTRPKVVTSRWSSLEESSVDLGFPRNS
;
A
#
# COMPACT_ATOMS: atom_id res chain seq x y z
N MET A 1 29.12 -11.72 3.94
CA MET A 1 27.69 -11.51 3.64
C MET A 1 27.39 -10.05 3.98
N LYS A 2 26.60 -9.35 3.13
CA LYS A 2 26.24 -7.93 3.35
C LYS A 2 25.39 -7.82 4.62
N GLN A 3 25.64 -6.79 5.46
CA GLN A 3 24.80 -6.44 6.59
C GLN A 3 23.96 -5.22 6.23
N ILE A 4 22.64 -5.30 6.41
CA ILE A 4 21.70 -4.21 6.20
C ILE A 4 21.32 -3.66 7.56
N ASN A 5 21.66 -2.40 7.80
CA ASN A 5 21.52 -1.71 9.08
C ASN A 5 20.31 -0.77 9.11
N HIS A 6 20.09 -0.13 10.24
CA HIS A 6 19.22 1.02 10.38
C HIS A 6 19.83 2.25 9.69
N LEU A 7 19.00 3.24 9.38
CA LEU A 7 19.43 4.58 9.02
C LEU A 7 18.78 5.56 10.00
N ILE A 8 19.53 5.96 11.02
CA ILE A 8 19.04 6.84 12.09
C ILE A 8 19.85 8.12 12.07
N ASN A 9 19.15 9.27 12.06
CA ASN A 9 19.77 10.60 12.04
C ASN A 9 20.81 10.77 10.91
N GLY A 10 20.58 10.14 9.75
CA GLY A 10 21.49 10.17 8.60
C GLY A 10 22.70 9.24 8.71
N VAL A 11 22.78 8.40 9.75
CA VAL A 11 23.90 7.48 9.99
C VAL A 11 23.42 6.04 9.90
N SER A 12 24.22 5.17 9.26
CA SER A 12 24.01 3.73 9.25
C SER A 12 24.42 3.12 10.59
N GLU A 13 23.48 2.53 11.32
CA GLU A 13 23.70 1.98 12.67
C GLU A 13 23.31 0.50 12.72
N ILE A 14 24.16 -0.31 13.36
CA ILE A 14 23.89 -1.72 13.65
C ILE A 14 22.93 -1.81 14.84
N ALA A 15 21.98 -2.75 14.79
CA ALA A 15 21.04 -2.96 15.89
C ALA A 15 21.78 -3.32 17.19
N THR A 16 21.34 -2.73 18.30
CA THR A 16 21.83 -3.04 19.64
C THR A 16 21.44 -4.45 20.10
N SER A 17 20.38 -5.01 19.52
CA SER A 17 19.82 -6.34 19.86
C SER A 17 20.71 -7.52 19.46
N ASN A 18 21.68 -7.34 18.56
CA ASN A 18 22.42 -8.42 17.89
C ASN A 18 21.55 -9.45 17.16
N ARG A 19 20.25 -9.19 16.99
CA ARG A 19 19.33 -10.05 16.22
C ARG A 19 19.38 -9.68 14.75
N THR A 20 19.31 -10.71 13.90
CA THR A 20 19.27 -10.52 12.43
C THR A 20 18.23 -11.46 11.80
N SER A 21 17.78 -11.10 10.60
CA SER A 21 16.99 -11.97 9.73
C SER A 21 17.73 -12.14 8.39
N PRO A 22 17.68 -13.34 7.78
CA PRO A 22 18.27 -13.53 6.45
C PRO A 22 17.43 -12.86 5.37
N VAL A 23 18.12 -12.31 4.36
CA VAL A 23 17.53 -11.76 3.14
C VAL A 23 17.96 -12.67 2.00
N PHE A 24 16.98 -13.13 1.20
CA PHE A 24 17.20 -14.07 0.11
C PHE A 24 16.99 -13.41 -1.25
N ASN A 25 17.64 -13.94 -2.28
CA ASN A 25 17.20 -13.74 -3.65
C ASN A 25 16.19 -14.86 -3.99
N PRO A 26 14.90 -14.53 -4.20
CA PRO A 26 13.86 -15.54 -4.43
C PRO A 26 14.04 -16.35 -5.72
N ALA A 27 14.73 -15.77 -6.72
CA ALA A 27 14.96 -16.46 -7.98
C ALA A 27 16.03 -17.58 -7.87
N THR A 28 16.92 -17.49 -6.88
CA THR A 28 17.99 -18.48 -6.68
C THR A 28 17.85 -19.26 -5.37
N GLY A 29 17.00 -18.81 -4.45
CA GLY A 29 16.90 -19.35 -3.09
C GLY A 29 18.11 -19.05 -2.20
N GLN A 30 19.09 -18.29 -2.70
CA GLN A 30 20.33 -18.02 -1.98
C GLN A 30 20.18 -16.82 -1.04
N GLN A 31 20.73 -16.93 0.16
CA GLN A 31 20.84 -15.83 1.07
C GLN A 31 21.89 -14.81 0.60
N THR A 32 21.51 -13.55 0.43
CA THR A 32 22.35 -12.46 -0.09
C THR A 32 22.84 -11.52 1.01
N ALA A 33 22.05 -11.35 2.06
CA ALA A 33 22.36 -10.45 3.17
C ALA A 33 21.76 -10.93 4.49
N ASN A 34 22.15 -10.22 5.58
CA ASN A 34 21.44 -10.22 6.85
C ASN A 34 20.92 -8.81 7.13
N VAL A 35 19.68 -8.69 7.59
CA VAL A 35 19.13 -7.42 8.05
C VAL A 35 19.12 -7.38 9.59
N SER A 36 19.56 -6.27 10.16
CA SER A 36 19.50 -6.01 11.60
C SER A 36 18.05 -5.93 12.08
N LEU A 37 17.73 -6.50 13.24
CA LEU A 37 16.39 -6.40 13.83
C LEU A 37 16.46 -5.53 15.10
N ALA A 38 15.74 -4.42 15.09
CA ALA A 38 15.77 -3.43 16.16
C ALA A 38 15.35 -3.98 17.53
N SER A 39 15.97 -3.43 18.56
CA SER A 39 15.52 -3.46 19.93
C SER A 39 14.57 -2.28 20.23
N ALA A 40 14.08 -2.20 21.46
CA ALA A 40 13.33 -1.04 21.93
C ALA A 40 14.21 0.23 21.97
N GLU A 41 15.48 0.08 22.30
CA GLU A 41 16.46 1.17 22.35
C GLU A 41 16.73 1.75 20.95
N ASP A 42 16.82 0.91 19.93
CA ASP A 42 17.02 1.35 18.54
C ASP A 42 15.79 2.14 18.04
N VAL A 43 14.58 1.68 18.38
CA VAL A 43 13.34 2.40 18.04
C VAL A 43 13.29 3.74 18.78
N ASP A 44 13.63 3.78 20.09
CA ASP A 44 13.66 5.01 20.87
C ASP A 44 14.67 6.03 20.30
N ALA A 45 15.85 5.56 19.89
CA ALA A 45 16.88 6.39 19.25
C ALA A 45 16.34 7.05 17.93
N ALA A 46 15.67 6.26 17.08
CA ALA A 46 15.08 6.79 15.84
C ALA A 46 13.97 7.78 16.11
N VAL A 47 13.09 7.50 17.08
CA VAL A 47 11.99 8.41 17.45
C VAL A 47 12.52 9.68 18.11
N SER A 48 13.56 9.57 18.95
CA SER A 48 14.23 10.72 19.57
C SER A 48 14.90 11.62 18.52
N ALA A 49 15.60 11.04 17.54
CA ALA A 49 16.17 11.79 16.42
C ALA A 49 15.07 12.52 15.62
N ALA A 50 13.96 11.84 15.33
CA ALA A 50 12.82 12.43 14.66
C ALA A 50 12.19 13.58 15.48
N ALA A 51 12.07 13.41 16.80
CA ALA A 51 11.52 14.44 17.69
C ALA A 51 12.41 15.70 17.76
N GLN A 52 13.72 15.52 17.77
CA GLN A 52 14.66 16.64 17.74
C GLN A 52 14.58 17.40 16.39
N ALA A 53 14.61 16.67 15.29
CA ALA A 53 14.50 17.27 13.95
C ALA A 53 13.15 17.98 13.73
N PHE A 54 12.07 17.51 14.36
CA PHE A 54 10.73 18.11 14.24
C PHE A 54 10.69 19.57 14.69
N VAL A 55 11.47 19.94 15.70
CA VAL A 55 11.46 21.31 16.28
C VAL A 55 11.79 22.35 15.21
N GLU A 56 12.79 22.09 14.39
CA GLU A 56 13.21 22.98 13.32
C GLU A 56 12.40 22.74 12.04
N TRP A 57 12.23 21.45 11.65
CA TRP A 57 11.56 21.09 10.40
C TRP A 57 10.14 21.64 10.27
N ARG A 58 9.35 21.62 11.36
CA ARG A 58 7.99 22.18 11.36
C ARG A 58 7.94 23.68 11.08
N GLN A 59 9.04 24.40 11.31
CA GLN A 59 9.14 25.85 11.12
C GLN A 59 9.69 26.19 9.72
N GLU A 60 10.25 25.22 9.00
CA GLU A 60 10.70 25.43 7.65
C GLU A 60 9.58 25.91 6.74
N SER A 61 9.91 26.87 5.86
CA SER A 61 8.93 27.41 4.93
C SER A 61 8.39 26.32 4.00
N ILE A 62 7.14 26.46 3.57
CA ILE A 62 6.56 25.56 2.55
C ILE A 62 7.43 25.59 1.28
N ALA A 63 7.98 26.72 0.91
CA ALA A 63 8.87 26.86 -0.26
C ALA A 63 10.14 26.01 -0.13
N THR A 64 10.80 26.00 1.06
CA THR A 64 11.98 25.15 1.33
C THR A 64 11.61 23.69 1.23
N ARG A 65 10.54 23.27 1.91
CA ARG A 65 10.08 21.87 1.89
C ARG A 65 9.73 21.40 0.48
N THR A 66 9.03 22.22 -0.30
CA THR A 66 8.70 21.93 -1.70
C THR A 66 9.94 21.82 -2.57
N LYS A 67 10.93 22.73 -2.41
CA LYS A 67 12.19 22.67 -3.16
C LYS A 67 12.96 21.38 -2.93
N LEU A 68 13.02 20.90 -1.68
CA LEU A 68 13.66 19.63 -1.33
C LEU A 68 12.87 18.44 -1.90
N MET A 69 11.55 18.51 -1.87
CA MET A 69 10.68 17.46 -2.44
C MET A 69 10.87 17.32 -3.95
N PHE A 70 11.02 18.43 -4.70
CA PHE A 70 11.36 18.38 -6.13
C PHE A 70 12.72 17.75 -6.39
N ARG A 71 13.73 18.02 -5.55
CA ARG A 71 15.04 17.36 -5.66
C ARG A 71 14.94 15.87 -5.43
N PHE A 72 14.21 15.47 -4.39
CA PHE A 72 13.97 14.06 -4.10
C PHE A 72 13.24 13.36 -5.24
N ARG A 73 12.22 14.00 -5.82
CA ARG A 73 11.50 13.50 -7.01
C ARG A 73 12.47 13.21 -8.16
N ASN A 74 13.38 14.14 -8.46
CA ASN A 74 14.34 13.98 -9.55
C ASN A 74 15.34 12.85 -9.25
N LEU A 75 15.86 12.76 -8.03
CA LEU A 75 16.78 11.68 -7.64
C LEU A 75 16.10 10.30 -7.73
N VAL A 76 14.86 10.16 -7.31
CA VAL A 76 14.13 8.90 -7.43
C VAL A 76 13.90 8.53 -8.90
N GLU A 77 13.59 9.49 -9.77
CA GLU A 77 13.48 9.29 -11.22
C GLU A 77 14.79 8.85 -11.84
N ASP A 78 15.88 9.55 -11.51
CA ASP A 78 17.23 9.28 -12.03
C ASP A 78 17.75 7.90 -11.59
N HIS A 79 17.31 7.40 -10.42
CA HIS A 79 17.69 6.08 -9.85
C HIS A 79 16.60 5.01 -9.99
N THR A 80 15.66 5.17 -10.94
CA THR A 80 14.57 4.17 -11.14
C THR A 80 15.12 2.77 -11.40
N ASP A 81 16.16 2.63 -12.21
CA ASP A 81 16.76 1.33 -12.54
C ASP A 81 17.46 0.69 -11.32
N ASP A 82 18.11 1.48 -10.47
CA ASP A 82 18.77 0.98 -9.27
C ASP A 82 17.73 0.48 -8.24
N LEU A 83 16.66 1.25 -8.06
CA LEU A 83 15.53 0.87 -7.21
C LEU A 83 14.82 -0.39 -7.74
N ALA A 84 14.52 -0.44 -9.05
CA ALA A 84 13.90 -1.59 -9.68
C ALA A 84 14.76 -2.85 -9.53
N ARG A 85 16.07 -2.73 -9.73
CA ARG A 85 17.00 -3.85 -9.53
C ARG A 85 17.04 -4.33 -8.07
N ALA A 86 17.06 -3.39 -7.09
CA ALA A 86 17.03 -3.73 -5.67
C ALA A 86 15.74 -4.48 -5.31
N ILE A 87 14.59 -4.04 -5.83
CA ILE A 87 13.30 -4.71 -5.68
C ILE A 87 13.35 -6.12 -6.26
N THR A 88 13.76 -6.27 -7.53
CA THR A 88 13.78 -7.57 -8.21
C THR A 88 14.68 -8.59 -7.49
N LEU A 89 15.83 -8.15 -6.99
CA LEU A 89 16.79 -9.04 -6.32
C LEU A 89 16.31 -9.58 -4.95
N GLU A 90 15.44 -8.87 -4.25
CA GLU A 90 14.98 -9.26 -2.91
C GLU A 90 13.50 -9.69 -2.89
N HIS A 91 12.67 -9.16 -3.79
CA HIS A 91 11.26 -9.55 -3.92
C HIS A 91 11.04 -10.64 -4.97
N GLY A 92 11.76 -10.58 -6.10
CA GLY A 92 11.63 -11.52 -7.21
C GLY A 92 10.79 -11.05 -8.39
N LYS A 93 9.96 -9.98 -8.27
CA LYS A 93 9.18 -9.46 -9.41
C LYS A 93 10.09 -9.03 -10.57
N VAL A 94 9.55 -9.05 -11.79
CA VAL A 94 10.31 -8.68 -12.99
C VAL A 94 10.69 -7.20 -12.99
N LEU A 95 11.81 -6.86 -13.63
CA LEU A 95 12.34 -5.48 -13.65
C LEU A 95 11.32 -4.45 -14.16
N SER A 96 10.51 -4.81 -15.17
CA SER A 96 9.50 -3.90 -15.71
C SER A 96 8.38 -3.59 -14.70
N ASP A 97 7.98 -4.57 -13.88
CA ASP A 97 6.99 -4.38 -12.81
C ASP A 97 7.59 -3.56 -11.66
N ALA A 98 8.85 -3.83 -11.31
CA ALA A 98 9.58 -3.05 -10.31
C ALA A 98 9.75 -1.58 -10.72
N ALA A 99 10.08 -1.30 -11.99
CA ALA A 99 10.13 0.06 -12.52
C ALA A 99 8.75 0.73 -12.51
N GLY A 100 7.69 -0.03 -12.84
CA GLY A 100 6.30 0.44 -12.73
C GLY A 100 5.92 0.80 -11.30
N GLU A 101 6.38 0.05 -10.31
CA GLU A 101 6.21 0.38 -8.89
C GLU A 101 6.85 1.71 -8.53
N VAL A 102 8.09 1.96 -8.96
CA VAL A 102 8.79 3.23 -8.73
C VAL A 102 8.04 4.39 -9.37
N ALA A 103 7.58 4.22 -10.63
CA ALA A 103 6.80 5.24 -11.34
C ALA A 103 5.52 5.62 -10.59
N ARG A 104 4.79 4.64 -10.04
CA ARG A 104 3.59 4.89 -9.20
C ARG A 104 3.95 5.57 -7.87
N GLY A 105 5.12 5.28 -7.31
CA GLY A 105 5.66 5.98 -6.15
C GLY A 105 5.96 7.45 -6.46
N LEU A 106 6.54 7.74 -7.62
CA LEU A 106 6.85 9.10 -8.10
C LEU A 106 5.62 9.99 -8.15
N GLU A 107 4.46 9.50 -8.60
CA GLU A 107 3.20 10.28 -8.61
C GLU A 107 2.86 10.86 -7.22
N ASN A 108 3.17 10.14 -6.15
CA ASN A 108 2.92 10.61 -4.77
C ASN A 108 3.93 11.68 -4.34
N ILE A 109 5.19 11.61 -4.79
CA ILE A 109 6.16 12.67 -4.58
C ILE A 109 5.73 13.93 -5.34
N GLU A 110 5.27 13.79 -6.59
CA GLU A 110 4.76 14.87 -7.43
C GLU A 110 3.54 15.55 -6.80
N PHE A 111 2.59 14.77 -6.25
CA PHE A 111 1.48 15.32 -5.48
C PHE A 111 1.96 16.14 -4.29
N ALA A 112 2.94 15.65 -3.54
CA ALA A 112 3.52 16.35 -2.39
C ALA A 112 4.32 17.61 -2.78
N CYS A 113 4.85 17.70 -3.99
CA CYS A 113 5.41 18.95 -4.53
C CYS A 113 4.36 20.07 -4.61
N GLY A 114 3.09 19.72 -4.75
CA GLY A 114 1.94 20.63 -4.71
C GLY A 114 1.38 20.93 -3.31
N ILE A 115 2.05 20.55 -2.24
CA ILE A 115 1.55 20.60 -0.85
C ILE A 115 1.02 21.97 -0.42
N ALA A 116 1.54 23.05 -0.97
CA ALA A 116 1.10 24.42 -0.69
C ALA A 116 -0.39 24.62 -0.95
N GLN A 117 -0.99 23.92 -1.92
CA GLN A 117 -2.41 24.01 -2.23
C GLN A 117 -3.27 23.23 -1.22
N HIS A 118 -2.73 22.12 -0.69
CA HIS A 118 -3.43 21.22 0.22
C HIS A 118 -3.35 21.64 1.69
N LEU A 119 -2.39 22.49 2.05
CA LEU A 119 -2.26 23.07 3.40
C LEU A 119 -3.06 24.35 3.61
N LYS A 120 -3.73 24.88 2.57
CA LYS A 120 -4.61 26.04 2.70
C LYS A 120 -5.75 25.74 3.66
N GLY A 121 -6.03 26.70 4.54
CA GLY A 121 -7.21 26.72 5.39
C GLY A 121 -8.34 27.55 4.79
N SER A 122 -9.47 27.58 5.47
CA SER A 122 -10.59 28.48 5.19
C SER A 122 -10.44 29.79 5.95
N TYR A 123 -11.05 30.87 5.43
CA TYR A 123 -11.10 32.17 6.08
C TYR A 123 -12.50 32.78 5.90
N ASN A 124 -13.11 33.22 7.01
CA ASN A 124 -14.32 34.00 7.01
C ASN A 124 -14.03 35.36 7.67
N GLU A 125 -14.08 36.40 6.88
CA GLU A 125 -14.11 37.78 7.38
C GLU A 125 -15.49 38.07 7.94
N ALA A 126 -15.53 38.81 9.07
CA ALA A 126 -16.76 39.18 9.71
C ALA A 126 -17.74 38.02 9.97
N ALA A 127 -17.23 36.90 10.44
CA ALA A 127 -18.06 35.74 10.84
C ALA A 127 -19.08 36.12 11.95
N ALA A 128 -18.73 37.12 12.75
CA ALA A 128 -19.62 37.90 13.60
C ALA A 128 -19.13 39.35 13.60
N THR A 129 -19.87 40.29 14.22
CA THR A 129 -19.50 41.70 14.26
C THR A 129 -18.09 41.87 14.88
N GLY A 130 -17.13 42.34 14.07
CA GLY A 130 -15.74 42.52 14.48
C GLY A 130 -14.96 41.24 14.74
N VAL A 131 -15.46 40.06 14.32
CA VAL A 131 -14.83 38.75 14.53
C VAL A 131 -14.51 38.08 13.23
N ASN A 132 -13.25 37.72 13.04
CA ASN A 132 -12.80 36.88 11.92
C ASN A 132 -12.53 35.44 12.40
N VAL A 133 -12.83 34.45 11.56
CA VAL A 133 -12.54 33.02 11.83
C VAL A 133 -11.76 32.43 10.67
N TYR A 134 -10.68 31.73 10.99
CA TYR A 134 -9.91 31.03 9.99
C TYR A 134 -9.32 29.72 10.52
N THR A 135 -8.97 28.83 9.59
CA THR A 135 -8.36 27.54 9.91
C THR A 135 -6.92 27.49 9.42
N LEU A 136 -6.07 26.83 10.20
CA LEU A 136 -4.69 26.50 9.86
C LEU A 136 -4.54 24.99 9.91
N ARG A 137 -3.79 24.39 8.95
CA ARG A 137 -3.35 23.00 9.04
C ARG A 137 -1.96 22.94 9.63
N GLN A 138 -1.78 22.12 10.67
CA GLN A 138 -0.50 21.94 11.34
C GLN A 138 -0.09 20.47 11.32
N PRO A 139 1.24 20.17 11.23
CA PRO A 139 1.74 18.79 11.34
C PRO A 139 1.40 18.18 12.70
N LEU A 140 1.34 16.87 12.74
CA LEU A 140 1.07 16.10 13.95
C LEU A 140 2.28 16.05 14.89
N GLY A 141 3.47 15.86 14.33
CA GLY A 141 4.71 15.62 15.06
C GLY A 141 5.55 14.50 14.43
N VAL A 142 6.05 13.58 15.25
CA VAL A 142 6.67 12.35 14.78
C VAL A 142 5.57 11.39 14.34
N VAL A 143 5.68 10.86 13.12
CA VAL A 143 4.78 9.85 12.57
C VAL A 143 5.56 8.64 12.10
N ALA A 144 4.93 7.49 11.99
CA ALA A 144 5.60 6.28 11.54
C ALA A 144 4.77 5.51 10.52
N ALA A 145 5.45 4.67 9.72
CA ALA A 145 4.79 3.64 8.93
C ALA A 145 5.49 2.29 9.03
N ILE A 146 4.68 1.26 8.88
CA ILE A 146 5.08 -0.13 8.79
C ILE A 146 4.62 -0.62 7.43
N THR A 147 5.57 -0.95 6.54
CA THR A 147 5.30 -1.25 5.14
C THR A 147 5.55 -2.72 4.79
N PRO A 148 4.80 -3.28 3.83
CA PRO A 148 4.87 -4.68 3.43
C PRO A 148 6.03 -4.94 2.47
N PHE A 149 6.24 -6.22 2.16
CA PHE A 149 7.29 -6.65 1.22
C PHE A 149 6.91 -6.46 -0.26
N ASN A 150 5.62 -6.51 -0.58
CA ASN A 150 5.20 -6.62 -1.99
C ASN A 150 5.36 -5.33 -2.83
N PHE A 151 5.52 -4.17 -2.16
CA PHE A 151 5.82 -2.88 -2.77
C PHE A 151 6.78 -2.07 -1.89
N PRO A 152 8.07 -2.46 -1.83
CA PRO A 152 9.03 -1.88 -0.88
C PRO A 152 9.44 -0.42 -1.19
N VAL A 153 9.07 0.12 -2.36
CA VAL A 153 9.26 1.53 -2.74
C VAL A 153 7.93 2.27 -2.80
N MET A 154 6.94 1.72 -3.49
CA MET A 154 5.67 2.41 -3.73
C MET A 154 4.92 2.70 -2.41
N VAL A 155 4.80 1.72 -1.52
CA VAL A 155 4.04 1.91 -0.26
C VAL A 155 4.72 2.90 0.69
N PRO A 156 6.04 2.89 0.93
CA PRO A 156 6.72 4.00 1.60
C PRO A 156 6.42 5.37 0.99
N LEU A 157 6.42 5.46 -0.35
CA LEU A 157 6.15 6.71 -1.07
C LEU A 157 4.67 7.14 -1.03
N TRP A 158 3.74 6.30 -0.63
CA TRP A 158 2.35 6.71 -0.37
C TRP A 158 2.25 7.70 0.79
N THR A 159 3.14 7.58 1.76
CA THR A 159 3.02 8.28 3.05
C THR A 159 4.15 9.25 3.34
N ILE A 160 5.41 8.89 3.06
CA ILE A 160 6.58 9.73 3.33
C ILE A 160 6.46 11.14 2.73
N PRO A 161 6.16 11.31 1.42
CA PRO A 161 6.13 12.63 0.81
C PRO A 161 5.10 13.55 1.45
N ASN A 162 3.86 13.06 1.66
CA ASN A 162 2.78 13.83 2.24
C ASN A 162 3.06 14.22 3.70
N ALA A 163 3.56 13.28 4.49
CA ALA A 163 3.88 13.52 5.89
C ALA A 163 4.97 14.59 6.05
N ILE A 164 6.06 14.45 5.29
CA ILE A 164 7.24 15.32 5.40
C ILE A 164 6.97 16.69 4.78
N ALA A 165 6.33 16.76 3.62
CA ALA A 165 5.94 18.03 3.01
C ALA A 165 4.95 18.82 3.89
N ALA A 166 4.09 18.12 4.65
CA ALA A 166 3.21 18.76 5.64
C ALA A 166 3.95 19.25 6.90
N GLY A 167 5.23 18.89 7.10
CA GLY A 167 6.08 19.35 8.20
C GLY A 167 6.23 18.37 9.35
N ASN A 168 5.86 17.09 9.18
CA ASN A 168 6.13 16.02 10.13
C ASN A 168 7.55 15.48 9.96
N THR A 169 8.04 14.76 10.97
CA THR A 169 9.20 13.88 10.87
C THR A 169 8.76 12.42 10.91
N TYR A 170 9.58 11.52 10.39
CA TYR A 170 9.11 10.22 9.97
C TYR A 170 10.04 9.08 10.41
N VAL A 171 9.45 7.99 10.89
CA VAL A 171 10.13 6.72 11.15
C VAL A 171 9.51 5.63 10.27
N LEU A 172 10.28 5.08 9.34
CA LEU A 172 9.89 3.97 8.48
C LEU A 172 10.37 2.64 9.05
N LYS A 173 9.48 1.67 9.20
CA LYS A 173 9.82 0.25 9.39
C LYS A 173 9.46 -0.52 8.11
N PRO A 174 10.40 -0.75 7.17
CA PRO A 174 10.15 -1.57 5.98
C PRO A 174 10.07 -3.05 6.32
N SER A 175 9.70 -3.87 5.34
CA SER A 175 9.76 -5.33 5.47
C SER A 175 11.20 -5.81 5.69
N GLU A 176 11.37 -6.77 6.58
CA GLU A 176 12.66 -7.43 6.82
C GLU A 176 13.05 -8.43 5.71
N ARG A 177 12.13 -8.72 4.78
CA ARG A 177 12.37 -9.65 3.68
C ARG A 177 13.12 -9.02 2.51
N ASP A 178 12.84 -7.72 2.27
CA ASP A 178 13.35 -6.95 1.12
C ASP A 178 13.66 -5.50 1.47
N PRO A 179 14.54 -5.27 2.45
CA PRO A 179 14.75 -3.94 3.05
C PRO A 179 15.60 -3.00 2.20
N SER A 180 16.37 -3.51 1.21
CA SER A 180 17.39 -2.70 0.53
C SER A 180 16.81 -1.58 -0.31
N ALA A 181 15.68 -1.78 -0.98
CA ALA A 181 15.05 -0.76 -1.81
C ALA A 181 14.53 0.42 -0.99
N ALA A 182 13.90 0.15 0.18
CA ALA A 182 13.46 1.18 1.11
C ALA A 182 14.62 1.95 1.75
N LEU A 183 15.76 1.29 1.99
CA LEU A 183 16.97 1.93 2.50
C LEU A 183 17.60 2.84 1.44
N LEU A 184 17.73 2.38 0.18
CA LEU A 184 18.19 3.21 -0.93
C LEU A 184 17.31 4.45 -1.12
N LEU A 185 15.99 4.30 -1.02
CA LEU A 185 15.06 5.42 -1.06
C LEU A 185 15.35 6.46 0.02
N ALA A 186 15.68 6.03 1.24
CA ALA A 186 16.05 6.93 2.34
C ALA A 186 17.42 7.58 2.12
N GLU A 187 18.37 6.90 1.49
CA GLU A 187 19.66 7.47 1.08
C GLU A 187 19.47 8.60 0.05
N LEU A 188 18.64 8.38 -0.99
CA LEU A 188 18.27 9.40 -1.97
C LEU A 188 17.54 10.59 -1.33
N PHE A 189 16.74 10.33 -0.30
CA PHE A 189 16.10 11.40 0.48
C PHE A 189 17.14 12.30 1.17
N HIS A 190 18.17 11.74 1.78
CA HIS A 190 19.27 12.50 2.38
C HIS A 190 20.08 13.24 1.31
N GLU A 191 20.36 12.63 0.16
CA GLU A 191 21.04 13.25 -0.96
C GLU A 191 20.28 14.46 -1.51
N ALA A 192 18.95 14.44 -1.48
CA ALA A 192 18.11 15.60 -1.83
C ALA A 192 18.33 16.82 -0.92
N GLY A 193 18.99 16.63 0.24
CA GLY A 193 19.37 17.66 1.19
C GLY A 193 18.38 17.89 2.32
N PHE A 194 17.51 16.94 2.63
CA PHE A 194 16.69 17.00 3.82
C PHE A 194 17.54 16.88 5.09
N PRO A 195 17.20 17.61 6.15
CA PRO A 195 17.96 17.54 7.41
C PRO A 195 17.96 16.13 8.02
N ASN A 196 19.05 15.77 8.69
CA ASN A 196 19.16 14.53 9.45
C ASN A 196 18.00 14.42 10.47
N GLY A 197 17.51 13.20 10.69
CA GLY A 197 16.41 12.93 11.61
C GLY A 197 15.01 13.22 11.06
N VAL A 198 14.86 13.94 9.92
CA VAL A 198 13.54 14.14 9.28
C VAL A 198 12.94 12.82 8.78
N LEU A 199 13.77 11.94 8.20
CA LEU A 199 13.44 10.57 7.86
C LEU A 199 14.43 9.62 8.54
N ASN A 200 13.91 8.61 9.24
CA ASN A 200 14.68 7.53 9.84
C ASN A 200 14.13 6.18 9.39
N VAL A 201 15.01 5.20 9.20
CA VAL A 201 14.63 3.82 8.84
C VAL A 201 15.09 2.87 9.95
N VAL A 202 14.12 2.17 10.54
CA VAL A 202 14.34 1.15 11.56
C VAL A 202 13.99 -0.21 10.98
N GLN A 203 14.98 -1.05 10.76
CA GLN A 203 14.77 -2.43 10.34
C GLN A 203 14.24 -3.24 11.54
N GLY A 204 13.32 -4.19 11.30
CA GLY A 204 12.79 -4.93 12.44
C GLY A 204 11.60 -5.82 12.11
N ASP A 205 11.29 -6.65 13.09
CA ASP A 205 10.17 -7.58 13.14
C ASP A 205 9.03 -7.06 14.05
N LYS A 206 8.21 -7.97 14.57
CA LYS A 206 7.11 -7.66 15.51
C LYS A 206 7.55 -6.83 16.71
N VAL A 207 8.79 -7.02 17.21
CA VAL A 207 9.30 -6.26 18.38
C VAL A 207 9.38 -4.78 18.05
N ALA A 208 9.95 -4.42 16.89
CA ALA A 208 10.01 -3.03 16.44
C ALA A 208 8.60 -2.44 16.20
N VAL A 209 7.68 -3.25 15.62
CA VAL A 209 6.29 -2.84 15.41
C VAL A 209 5.62 -2.49 16.73
N ASP A 210 5.66 -3.38 17.72
CA ASP A 210 5.02 -3.16 19.02
C ASP A 210 5.63 -1.94 19.75
N CYS A 211 6.95 -1.72 19.64
CA CYS A 211 7.60 -0.53 20.18
C CYS A 211 7.08 0.76 19.51
N LEU A 212 6.95 0.81 18.18
CA LEU A 212 6.38 1.97 17.46
C LEU A 212 4.93 2.24 17.88
N LEU A 213 4.11 1.19 18.00
CA LEU A 213 2.70 1.30 18.38
C LEU A 213 2.52 1.85 19.80
N GLN A 214 3.44 1.55 20.71
CA GLN A 214 3.36 1.94 22.12
C GLN A 214 4.12 3.24 22.43
N HIS A 215 5.05 3.68 21.56
CA HIS A 215 5.91 4.82 21.83
C HIS A 215 5.13 6.14 21.98
N PRO A 216 5.23 6.85 23.13
CA PRO A 216 4.36 8.00 23.45
C PRO A 216 4.56 9.21 22.52
N THR A 217 5.73 9.37 21.91
CA THR A 217 6.05 10.50 21.03
C THR A 217 5.41 10.36 19.64
N ILE A 218 5.16 9.15 19.16
CA ILE A 218 4.56 8.90 17.85
C ILE A 218 3.09 9.28 17.88
N GLN A 219 2.67 10.15 16.96
CA GLN A 219 1.31 10.71 16.87
C GLN A 219 0.40 9.96 15.89
N ALA A 220 0.98 9.36 14.87
CA ALA A 220 0.21 8.63 13.84
C ALA A 220 1.00 7.44 13.30
N ILE A 221 0.27 6.38 12.94
CA ILE A 221 0.80 5.16 12.31
C ILE A 221 0.05 4.89 11.03
N SER A 222 0.80 4.69 9.94
CA SER A 222 0.31 4.11 8.69
C SER A 222 0.79 2.66 8.59
N PHE A 223 -0.09 1.77 8.15
CA PHE A 223 0.22 0.34 8.00
C PHE A 223 -0.39 -0.21 6.72
N VAL A 224 0.35 -1.10 6.06
CA VAL A 224 -0.16 -1.97 5.01
C VAL A 224 0.34 -3.39 5.27
N GLY A 225 -0.54 -4.38 5.26
CA GLY A 225 -0.18 -5.78 5.46
C GLY A 225 -1.39 -6.70 5.63
N SER A 226 -1.19 -7.88 6.22
CA SER A 226 -2.28 -8.86 6.40
C SER A 226 -3.33 -8.40 7.40
N THR A 227 -4.59 -8.84 7.21
CA THR A 227 -5.74 -8.44 8.05
C THR A 227 -5.52 -8.64 9.56
N PRO A 228 -4.99 -9.77 10.06
CA PRO A 228 -4.77 -9.94 11.50
C PRO A 228 -3.75 -8.94 12.07
N VAL A 229 -2.72 -8.60 11.29
CA VAL A 229 -1.71 -7.62 11.72
C VAL A 229 -2.27 -6.20 11.63
N ALA A 230 -3.04 -5.86 10.60
CA ALA A 230 -3.72 -4.58 10.47
C ALA A 230 -4.65 -4.30 11.66
N GLN A 231 -5.44 -5.29 12.06
CA GLN A 231 -6.30 -5.23 13.24
C GLN A 231 -5.48 -4.98 14.51
N HIS A 232 -4.41 -5.75 14.74
CA HIS A 232 -3.51 -5.56 15.89
C HIS A 232 -2.89 -4.15 15.92
N VAL A 233 -2.44 -3.65 14.77
CA VAL A 233 -1.86 -2.30 14.63
C VAL A 233 -2.91 -1.24 14.96
N TYR A 234 -4.13 -1.39 14.44
CA TYR A 234 -5.23 -0.45 14.69
C TYR A 234 -5.62 -0.44 16.17
N GLU A 235 -5.89 -1.59 16.76
CA GLU A 235 -6.30 -1.72 18.16
C GLU A 235 -5.22 -1.21 19.12
N THR A 236 -3.96 -1.62 18.91
CA THR A 236 -2.85 -1.22 19.78
C THR A 236 -2.51 0.25 19.60
N GLY A 237 -2.46 0.75 18.38
CA GLY A 237 -2.14 2.15 18.11
C GLY A 237 -3.21 3.11 18.67
N THR A 238 -4.48 2.82 18.44
CA THR A 238 -5.60 3.65 18.94
C THR A 238 -5.71 3.61 20.47
N LYS A 239 -5.48 2.43 21.08
CA LYS A 239 -5.40 2.29 22.54
C LYS A 239 -4.32 3.20 23.15
N ASN A 240 -3.23 3.44 22.42
CA ASN A 240 -2.15 4.34 22.83
C ASN A 240 -2.34 5.78 22.32
N GLY A 241 -3.57 6.16 21.94
CA GLY A 241 -3.95 7.53 21.55
C GLY A 241 -3.42 8.00 20.21
N LYS A 242 -2.93 7.09 19.35
CA LYS A 242 -2.41 7.43 18.03
C LYS A 242 -3.54 7.50 17.00
N ARG A 243 -3.33 8.31 15.98
CA ARG A 243 -4.10 8.22 14.74
C ARG A 243 -3.57 7.04 13.94
N VAL A 244 -4.46 6.16 13.48
CA VAL A 244 -4.06 4.95 12.74
C VAL A 244 -4.87 4.85 11.45
N GLN A 245 -4.18 4.54 10.34
CA GLN A 245 -4.76 4.01 9.12
C GLN A 245 -4.05 2.70 8.81
N ALA A 246 -4.81 1.62 8.72
CA ALA A 246 -4.24 0.29 8.53
C ALA A 246 -4.97 -0.42 7.38
N LEU A 247 -4.30 -0.46 6.20
CA LEU A 247 -4.78 -1.21 5.05
C LEU A 247 -4.45 -2.69 5.26
N ALA A 248 -5.48 -3.50 5.03
CA ALA A 248 -5.46 -4.92 5.33
C ALA A 248 -5.53 -5.77 4.06
N GLY A 249 -5.89 -7.03 4.21
CA GLY A 249 -6.04 -7.99 3.12
C GLY A 249 -7.18 -7.67 2.17
N ALA A 250 -7.26 -8.46 1.11
CA ALA A 250 -8.23 -8.30 0.05
C ALA A 250 -8.65 -9.65 -0.55
N LYS A 251 -9.84 -9.67 -1.16
CA LYS A 251 -10.30 -10.73 -2.05
C LYS A 251 -11.00 -10.07 -3.23
N ASN A 252 -10.21 -9.55 -4.18
CA ASN A 252 -10.77 -8.75 -5.26
C ASN A 252 -11.44 -9.62 -6.31
N HIS A 253 -12.64 -9.20 -6.71
CA HIS A 253 -13.47 -9.88 -7.68
C HIS A 253 -13.48 -9.14 -9.02
N MET A 254 -13.39 -9.89 -10.10
CA MET A 254 -13.57 -9.41 -11.46
C MET A 254 -14.81 -10.09 -12.05
N VAL A 255 -15.89 -9.33 -12.21
CA VAL A 255 -17.12 -9.81 -12.83
C VAL A 255 -17.02 -9.65 -14.34
N VAL A 256 -17.33 -10.70 -15.08
CA VAL A 256 -17.36 -10.67 -16.55
C VAL A 256 -18.74 -11.05 -17.03
N LEU A 257 -19.45 -10.08 -17.68
CA LEU A 257 -20.78 -10.28 -18.22
C LEU A 257 -20.72 -10.92 -19.62
N PRO A 258 -21.81 -11.55 -20.09
CA PRO A 258 -21.84 -12.23 -21.38
C PRO A 258 -21.58 -11.32 -22.60
N ASP A 259 -21.79 -10.01 -22.46
CA ASP A 259 -21.57 -9.01 -23.51
C ASP A 259 -20.15 -8.43 -23.50
N ALA A 260 -19.28 -8.83 -22.56
CA ALA A 260 -17.91 -8.35 -22.47
C ALA A 260 -17.09 -8.74 -23.71
N ASP A 261 -16.06 -7.95 -23.98
CA ASP A 261 -15.04 -8.36 -24.95
C ASP A 261 -14.20 -9.48 -24.35
N LEU A 262 -14.31 -10.68 -24.92
CA LEU A 262 -13.69 -11.89 -24.38
C LEU A 262 -12.17 -11.78 -24.31
N ASP A 263 -11.54 -11.26 -25.37
CA ASP A 263 -10.09 -11.14 -25.44
C ASP A 263 -9.56 -10.13 -24.43
N ILE A 264 -10.20 -8.96 -24.35
CA ILE A 264 -9.85 -7.92 -23.37
C ILE A 264 -10.03 -8.43 -21.93
N ALA A 265 -11.13 -9.15 -21.66
CA ALA A 265 -11.41 -9.68 -20.34
C ALA A 265 -10.38 -10.77 -19.94
N ALA A 266 -10.01 -11.66 -20.86
CA ALA A 266 -9.04 -12.70 -20.63
C ALA A 266 -7.63 -12.13 -20.42
N ASP A 267 -7.19 -11.16 -21.24
CA ASP A 267 -5.90 -10.46 -21.06
C ASP A 267 -5.84 -9.76 -19.70
N ALA A 268 -6.92 -9.07 -19.33
CA ALA A 268 -7.06 -8.36 -18.06
C ALA A 268 -7.01 -9.33 -16.87
N ALA A 269 -7.72 -10.46 -16.93
CA ALA A 269 -7.74 -11.46 -15.88
C ALA A 269 -6.33 -12.04 -15.64
N VAL A 270 -5.62 -12.43 -16.71
CA VAL A 270 -4.27 -13.01 -16.63
C VAL A 270 -3.27 -11.99 -16.08
N SER A 271 -3.27 -10.77 -16.60
CA SER A 271 -2.37 -9.71 -16.13
C SER A 271 -2.61 -9.38 -14.66
N ALA A 272 -3.89 -9.28 -14.24
CA ALA A 272 -4.24 -8.89 -12.90
C ALA A 272 -4.07 -10.01 -11.85
N ALA A 273 -4.25 -11.28 -12.26
CA ALA A 273 -4.11 -12.40 -11.35
C ALA A 273 -2.65 -12.83 -11.14
N TYR A 274 -1.83 -12.76 -12.18
CA TYR A 274 -0.49 -13.36 -12.16
C TYR A 274 0.67 -12.36 -12.17
N GLY A 275 0.41 -11.09 -12.44
CA GLY A 275 1.42 -10.03 -12.31
C GLY A 275 2.03 -10.04 -10.91
N SER A 276 3.36 -9.93 -10.80
CA SER A 276 4.11 -10.06 -9.54
C SER A 276 3.82 -11.38 -8.79
N ALA A 277 3.64 -12.49 -9.52
CA ALA A 277 3.24 -13.79 -8.97
C ALA A 277 1.97 -13.74 -8.09
N GLY A 278 1.06 -12.81 -8.36
CA GLY A 278 -0.16 -12.60 -7.57
C GLY A 278 0.05 -11.93 -6.20
N GLU A 279 1.26 -11.47 -5.89
CA GLU A 279 1.61 -10.81 -4.63
C GLU A 279 1.28 -9.31 -4.63
N ARG A 280 0.09 -8.96 -5.14
CA ARG A 280 -0.43 -7.59 -5.14
C ARG A 280 -1.71 -7.48 -4.33
N CYS A 281 -1.83 -6.43 -3.52
CA CYS A 281 -3.07 -6.16 -2.77
C CYS A 281 -4.30 -5.96 -3.67
N MET A 282 -4.08 -5.53 -4.93
CA MET A 282 -5.13 -5.34 -5.93
C MET A 282 -5.19 -6.46 -6.98
N ALA A 283 -4.43 -7.56 -6.81
CA ALA A 283 -4.54 -8.71 -7.70
C ALA A 283 -5.98 -9.24 -7.73
N ILE A 284 -6.47 -9.59 -8.91
CA ILE A 284 -7.73 -10.30 -9.04
C ILE A 284 -7.50 -11.75 -8.59
N SER A 285 -8.15 -12.14 -7.53
CA SER A 285 -8.08 -13.49 -6.95
C SER A 285 -9.33 -14.31 -7.23
N VAL A 286 -10.44 -13.66 -7.58
CA VAL A 286 -11.71 -14.29 -7.96
C VAL A 286 -12.20 -13.71 -9.29
N LEU A 287 -12.39 -14.57 -10.27
CA LEU A 287 -13.09 -14.27 -11.53
C LEU A 287 -14.53 -14.77 -11.40
N VAL A 288 -15.50 -13.87 -11.53
CA VAL A 288 -16.92 -14.23 -11.53
C VAL A 288 -17.41 -14.20 -12.98
N ALA A 289 -17.61 -15.39 -13.54
CA ALA A 289 -18.10 -15.56 -14.92
C ALA A 289 -19.63 -15.69 -14.92
N VAL A 290 -20.31 -14.72 -15.53
CA VAL A 290 -21.78 -14.63 -15.52
C VAL A 290 -22.38 -15.31 -16.73
N GLY A 291 -23.33 -16.22 -16.53
CA GLY A 291 -24.09 -16.87 -17.59
C GLY A 291 -23.23 -17.70 -18.53
N SER A 292 -23.42 -17.54 -19.83
CA SER A 292 -22.82 -18.41 -20.85
C SER A 292 -21.35 -18.17 -21.17
N ILE A 293 -20.72 -17.09 -20.65
CA ILE A 293 -19.35 -16.72 -21.04
C ILE A 293 -18.27 -17.60 -20.41
N ALA A 294 -18.61 -18.37 -19.35
CA ALA A 294 -17.65 -19.05 -18.50
C ALA A 294 -16.68 -19.97 -19.26
N ASP A 295 -17.20 -20.88 -20.10
CA ASP A 295 -16.35 -21.87 -20.77
C ASP A 295 -15.39 -21.21 -21.76
N GLU A 296 -15.87 -20.27 -22.59
CA GLU A 296 -15.03 -19.57 -23.56
C GLU A 296 -13.98 -18.69 -22.86
N LEU A 297 -14.33 -18.05 -21.75
CA LEU A 297 -13.42 -17.20 -20.97
C LEU A 297 -12.32 -18.05 -20.30
N ILE A 298 -12.67 -19.18 -19.73
CA ILE A 298 -11.71 -20.11 -19.10
C ILE A 298 -10.71 -20.64 -20.14
N GLU A 299 -11.19 -21.05 -21.32
CA GLU A 299 -10.33 -21.49 -22.41
C GLU A 299 -9.39 -20.35 -22.87
N ALA A 300 -9.92 -19.14 -23.06
CA ALA A 300 -9.13 -17.98 -23.45
C ALA A 300 -8.04 -17.62 -22.40
N ILE A 301 -8.34 -17.76 -21.12
CA ILE A 301 -7.38 -17.56 -20.02
C ILE A 301 -6.32 -18.67 -20.02
N ARG A 302 -6.73 -19.93 -20.16
CA ARG A 302 -5.81 -21.08 -20.23
C ARG A 302 -4.79 -20.91 -21.35
N ASP A 303 -5.25 -20.50 -22.56
CA ASP A 303 -4.37 -20.31 -23.73
C ASP A 303 -3.35 -19.17 -23.53
N ARG A 304 -3.67 -18.17 -22.68
CA ARG A 304 -2.77 -17.10 -22.30
C ARG A 304 -1.77 -17.56 -21.25
N ILE A 305 -2.23 -18.28 -20.23
CA ILE A 305 -1.36 -18.88 -19.22
C ILE A 305 -0.28 -19.75 -19.85
N ALA A 306 -0.64 -20.55 -20.87
CA ALA A 306 0.31 -21.43 -21.56
C ALA A 306 1.45 -20.68 -22.27
N LYS A 307 1.32 -19.37 -22.51
CA LYS A 307 2.33 -18.53 -23.16
C LYS A 307 3.18 -17.75 -22.17
N LEU A 308 2.74 -17.65 -20.89
CA LEU A 308 3.44 -16.88 -19.88
C LEU A 308 4.84 -17.48 -19.59
N LYS A 309 5.84 -16.62 -19.60
CA LYS A 309 7.22 -16.98 -19.29
C LYS A 309 7.51 -16.69 -17.81
N VAL A 310 7.59 -17.76 -17.04
CA VAL A 310 7.96 -17.70 -15.61
C VAL A 310 9.47 -17.90 -15.50
N GLY A 311 10.16 -16.99 -14.84
CA GLY A 311 11.62 -17.05 -14.72
C GLY A 311 12.19 -15.97 -13.80
N ASP A 312 13.52 -15.90 -13.74
CA ASP A 312 14.23 -14.86 -12.99
C ASP A 312 13.84 -13.47 -13.49
N GLY A 313 13.37 -12.62 -12.58
CA GLY A 313 12.89 -11.28 -12.89
C GLY A 313 13.96 -10.34 -13.47
N THR A 314 15.24 -10.69 -13.38
CA THR A 314 16.34 -9.93 -13.99
C THR A 314 16.49 -10.24 -15.50
N HIS A 315 15.87 -11.28 -16.00
CA HIS A 315 15.89 -11.64 -17.41
C HIS A 315 14.80 -10.88 -18.17
N ALA A 316 15.17 -10.27 -19.29
CA ALA A 316 14.29 -9.40 -20.07
C ALA A 316 13.05 -10.08 -20.67
N ASP A 317 13.07 -11.40 -20.84
CA ASP A 317 11.98 -12.20 -21.40
C ASP A 317 11.09 -12.84 -20.31
N SER A 318 11.42 -12.68 -19.03
CA SER A 318 10.57 -13.14 -17.93
C SER A 318 9.37 -12.18 -17.76
N GLU A 319 8.17 -12.77 -17.66
CA GLU A 319 6.92 -12.02 -17.46
C GLU A 319 6.37 -12.18 -16.04
N MET A 320 6.73 -13.28 -15.36
CA MET A 320 6.39 -13.53 -13.96
C MET A 320 7.60 -14.09 -13.21
N GLY A 321 7.92 -13.51 -12.06
CA GLY A 321 8.99 -13.94 -11.17
C GLY A 321 8.55 -15.02 -10.15
N PRO A 322 9.44 -15.38 -9.19
CA PRO A 322 9.13 -16.28 -8.10
C PRO A 322 8.28 -15.60 -7.03
N LEU A 323 7.79 -16.38 -6.06
CA LEU A 323 7.24 -15.91 -4.78
C LEU A 323 8.39 -15.48 -3.86
N VAL A 324 8.07 -14.57 -2.91
CA VAL A 324 9.08 -13.91 -2.05
C VAL A 324 9.85 -14.87 -1.13
N THR A 325 9.23 -15.97 -0.66
CA THR A 325 9.86 -16.95 0.25
C THR A 325 9.43 -18.38 -0.05
N ALA A 326 10.27 -19.36 0.36
CA ALA A 326 9.93 -20.78 0.28
C ALA A 326 8.68 -21.15 1.11
N ASP A 327 8.54 -20.57 2.30
CA ASP A 327 7.38 -20.80 3.18
C ASP A 327 6.10 -20.29 2.52
N HIS A 328 6.17 -19.12 1.86
CA HIS A 328 5.03 -18.58 1.15
C HIS A 328 4.65 -19.46 -0.05
N ARG A 329 5.63 -19.92 -0.83
CA ARG A 329 5.39 -20.90 -1.91
C ARG A 329 4.70 -22.16 -1.39
N SER A 330 5.16 -22.71 -0.28
CA SER A 330 4.57 -23.89 0.36
C SER A 330 3.11 -23.65 0.78
N ARG A 331 2.83 -22.47 1.36
CA ARG A 331 1.47 -22.05 1.73
C ARG A 331 0.55 -21.97 0.52
N VAL A 332 0.98 -21.33 -0.57
CA VAL A 332 0.19 -21.20 -1.81
C VAL A 332 -0.08 -22.57 -2.43
N THR A 333 0.94 -23.44 -2.47
CA THR A 333 0.80 -24.85 -2.94
C THR A 333 -0.22 -25.61 -2.11
N GLY A 334 -0.27 -25.37 -0.78
CA GLY A 334 -1.26 -25.97 0.12
C GLY A 334 -2.69 -25.54 -0.21
N TYR A 335 -2.93 -24.26 -0.55
CA TYR A 335 -4.26 -23.81 -0.98
C TYR A 335 -4.73 -24.48 -2.27
N ILE A 336 -3.82 -24.69 -3.25
CA ILE A 336 -4.17 -25.40 -4.49
C ILE A 336 -4.55 -26.86 -4.18
N ALA A 337 -3.82 -27.53 -3.28
CA ALA A 337 -4.15 -28.89 -2.85
C ALA A 337 -5.52 -28.94 -2.16
N GLN A 338 -5.76 -28.04 -1.21
CA GLN A 338 -7.02 -27.97 -0.48
C GLN A 338 -8.22 -27.69 -1.40
N GLY A 339 -8.09 -26.76 -2.34
CA GLY A 339 -9.16 -26.48 -3.31
C GLY A 339 -9.50 -27.70 -4.18
N THR A 340 -8.50 -28.54 -4.52
CA THR A 340 -8.74 -29.82 -5.20
C THR A 340 -9.49 -30.81 -4.31
N GLU A 341 -9.12 -30.92 -3.04
CA GLU A 341 -9.77 -31.79 -2.06
C GLU A 341 -11.21 -31.35 -1.76
N ASP A 342 -11.46 -30.02 -1.77
CA ASP A 342 -12.78 -29.43 -1.59
C ASP A 342 -13.70 -29.63 -2.79
N GLY A 343 -13.17 -30.15 -3.92
CA GLY A 343 -13.93 -30.50 -5.12
C GLY A 343 -13.88 -29.48 -6.27
N ALA A 344 -13.07 -28.46 -6.18
CA ALA A 344 -12.83 -27.52 -7.28
C ALA A 344 -12.05 -28.17 -8.43
N ALA A 345 -12.29 -27.74 -9.66
CA ALA A 345 -11.64 -28.27 -10.86
C ALA A 345 -10.37 -27.49 -11.18
N VAL A 346 -9.21 -28.08 -11.03
CA VAL A 346 -7.94 -27.44 -11.44
C VAL A 346 -7.78 -27.53 -12.95
N VAL A 347 -8.01 -26.43 -13.66
CA VAL A 347 -7.91 -26.30 -15.12
C VAL A 347 -6.45 -26.21 -15.56
N VAL A 348 -5.65 -25.40 -14.84
CA VAL A 348 -4.21 -25.30 -15.02
C VAL A 348 -3.57 -25.45 -13.64
N ASP A 349 -2.67 -26.41 -13.51
CA ASP A 349 -1.96 -26.68 -12.26
C ASP A 349 -0.50 -26.23 -12.33
N GLY A 350 -0.21 -25.09 -11.72
CA GLY A 350 1.13 -24.51 -11.69
C GLY A 350 2.17 -25.36 -10.93
N ARG A 351 1.73 -26.30 -10.08
CA ARG A 351 2.61 -27.25 -9.38
C ARG A 351 3.28 -28.26 -10.30
N ASN A 352 2.71 -28.48 -11.50
CA ASN A 352 3.22 -29.43 -12.47
C ASN A 352 4.42 -28.89 -13.28
N GLN A 353 4.67 -27.57 -13.24
CA GLN A 353 5.83 -26.98 -13.90
C GLN A 353 7.05 -27.07 -12.99
N THR A 354 8.16 -27.58 -13.53
CA THR A 354 9.44 -27.65 -12.81
C THR A 354 10.33 -26.50 -13.25
N PHE A 355 11.13 -26.01 -12.31
CA PHE A 355 12.11 -24.94 -12.53
C PHE A 355 13.49 -25.42 -12.08
N ASP A 356 14.53 -25.00 -12.77
CA ASP A 356 15.90 -25.32 -12.38
C ASP A 356 16.34 -24.52 -11.16
N GLY A 357 17.12 -25.14 -10.26
CA GLY A 357 17.67 -24.50 -9.06
C GLY A 357 16.70 -24.46 -7.87
N ASP A 358 17.08 -23.66 -6.87
CA ASP A 358 16.39 -23.58 -5.56
C ASP A 358 15.46 -22.36 -5.44
N GLY A 359 15.15 -21.68 -6.55
CA GLY A 359 14.25 -20.53 -6.61
C GLY A 359 12.82 -20.87 -6.14
N TYR A 360 12.10 -19.87 -5.65
CA TYR A 360 10.75 -20.05 -5.07
C TYR A 360 9.64 -19.94 -6.11
N PHE A 361 9.91 -20.44 -7.32
CA PHE A 361 8.95 -20.39 -8.44
C PHE A 361 7.73 -21.27 -8.22
N LEU A 362 6.59 -20.76 -8.65
CA LEU A 362 5.33 -21.47 -8.79
C LEU A 362 4.62 -20.92 -10.03
N ALA A 363 4.29 -21.79 -10.98
CA ALA A 363 3.60 -21.36 -12.19
C ALA A 363 2.13 -20.98 -11.92
N PRO A 364 1.49 -20.21 -12.83
CA PRO A 364 0.09 -19.83 -12.71
C PRO A 364 -0.84 -21.03 -12.55
N THR A 365 -1.80 -20.90 -11.65
CA THR A 365 -2.85 -21.91 -11.42
C THR A 365 -4.23 -21.30 -11.69
N LEU A 366 -5.07 -22.01 -12.44
CA LEU A 366 -6.46 -21.65 -12.70
C LEU A 366 -7.36 -22.73 -12.13
N ILE A 367 -8.27 -22.35 -11.24
CA ILE A 367 -9.18 -23.25 -10.55
C ILE A 367 -10.61 -22.85 -10.89
N ASP A 368 -11.42 -23.77 -11.40
CA ASP A 368 -12.81 -23.57 -11.77
C ASP A 368 -13.78 -24.28 -10.81
N HIS A 369 -15.06 -23.97 -10.91
CA HIS A 369 -16.12 -24.47 -10.03
C HIS A 369 -15.86 -24.23 -8.55
N VAL A 370 -15.27 -23.09 -8.23
CA VAL A 370 -15.03 -22.67 -6.86
C VAL A 370 -16.33 -22.21 -6.22
N THR A 371 -16.59 -22.68 -5.01
CA THR A 371 -17.75 -22.28 -4.19
C THR A 371 -17.31 -21.38 -3.02
N THR A 372 -18.25 -20.66 -2.43
CA THR A 372 -17.97 -19.62 -1.42
C THR A 372 -17.51 -20.17 -0.07
N ASP A 373 -17.62 -21.47 0.18
CA ASP A 373 -17.16 -22.17 1.38
C ASP A 373 -15.75 -22.74 1.26
N MET A 374 -15.18 -22.78 0.06
CA MET A 374 -13.81 -23.26 -0.17
C MET A 374 -12.76 -22.25 0.32
N SER A 375 -11.65 -22.75 0.88
CA SER A 375 -10.54 -21.91 1.36
C SER A 375 -9.90 -21.07 0.25
N VAL A 376 -9.89 -21.56 -0.99
CA VAL A 376 -9.42 -20.82 -2.17
C VAL A 376 -10.30 -19.61 -2.51
N TYR A 377 -11.53 -19.52 -1.98
CA TYR A 377 -12.42 -18.36 -2.07
C TYR A 377 -12.35 -17.51 -0.81
N THR A 378 -12.42 -18.11 0.38
CA THR A 378 -12.56 -17.38 1.65
C THR A 378 -11.28 -16.68 2.10
N ASP A 379 -10.09 -17.21 1.71
CA ASP A 379 -8.82 -16.73 2.22
C ASP A 379 -8.04 -15.93 1.16
N GLU A 380 -7.27 -14.94 1.62
CA GLU A 380 -6.29 -14.24 0.79
C GLU A 380 -5.06 -15.14 0.56
N ILE A 381 -4.94 -15.71 -0.65
CA ILE A 381 -3.85 -16.63 -1.01
C ILE A 381 -2.54 -15.86 -1.21
N PHE A 382 -2.59 -14.72 -1.87
CA PHE A 382 -1.46 -13.84 -2.19
C PHE A 382 -0.39 -14.55 -3.04
N GLY A 383 -0.83 -15.26 -4.06
CA GLY A 383 0.00 -16.07 -4.95
C GLY A 383 -0.64 -16.24 -6.33
N PRO A 384 0.02 -16.91 -7.30
CA PRO A 384 -0.43 -16.99 -8.67
C PRO A 384 -1.58 -18.01 -8.86
N VAL A 385 -2.70 -17.76 -8.17
CA VAL A 385 -3.89 -18.61 -8.17
C VAL A 385 -5.11 -17.74 -8.48
N LEU A 386 -5.80 -18.06 -9.58
CA LEU A 386 -7.08 -17.46 -9.97
C LEU A 386 -8.21 -18.46 -9.75
N SER A 387 -9.16 -18.11 -8.90
CA SER A 387 -10.36 -18.89 -8.62
C SER A 387 -11.52 -18.40 -9.49
N VAL A 388 -12.21 -19.31 -10.18
CA VAL A 388 -13.38 -18.99 -11.00
C VAL A 388 -14.63 -19.43 -10.27
N VAL A 389 -15.54 -18.49 -10.07
CA VAL A 389 -16.91 -18.70 -9.57
C VAL A 389 -17.85 -18.45 -10.73
N ARG A 390 -18.81 -19.36 -10.94
CA ARG A 390 -19.81 -19.24 -12.00
C ARG A 390 -21.14 -18.79 -11.37
N THR A 391 -21.79 -17.80 -11.98
CA THR A 391 -23.11 -17.32 -11.60
C THR A 391 -24.03 -17.25 -12.80
N ASP A 392 -25.34 -17.38 -12.60
CA ASP A 392 -26.31 -17.28 -13.69
C ASP A 392 -26.66 -15.84 -14.04
N THR A 393 -26.63 -14.96 -13.03
CA THR A 393 -27.08 -13.56 -13.16
C THR A 393 -26.08 -12.55 -12.61
N TYR A 394 -26.27 -11.29 -13.00
CA TYR A 394 -25.51 -10.15 -12.46
C TYR A 394 -25.75 -9.96 -10.96
N GLU A 395 -27.00 -10.12 -10.53
CA GLU A 395 -27.41 -9.97 -9.14
C GLU A 395 -26.70 -10.99 -8.22
N GLU A 396 -26.56 -12.22 -8.67
CA GLU A 396 -25.78 -13.24 -7.94
C GLU A 396 -24.31 -12.87 -7.86
N ALA A 397 -23.73 -12.38 -8.95
CA ALA A 397 -22.33 -11.92 -8.98
C ALA A 397 -22.09 -10.73 -8.04
N LEU A 398 -23.01 -9.78 -7.97
CA LEU A 398 -22.96 -8.65 -7.05
C LEU A 398 -23.07 -9.12 -5.59
N GLN A 399 -24.00 -10.05 -5.31
CA GLN A 399 -24.20 -10.59 -3.97
C GLN A 399 -22.96 -11.30 -3.43
N LEU A 400 -22.21 -12.03 -4.27
CA LEU A 400 -20.93 -12.63 -3.88
C LEU A 400 -19.93 -11.62 -3.34
N ILE A 401 -19.89 -10.41 -3.94
CA ILE A 401 -18.99 -9.34 -3.51
C ILE A 401 -19.48 -8.73 -2.20
N GLN A 402 -20.79 -8.50 -2.07
CA GLN A 402 -21.39 -7.91 -0.87
C GLN A 402 -21.29 -8.84 0.35
N ASP A 403 -21.39 -10.16 0.16
CA ASP A 403 -21.22 -11.14 1.23
C ASP A 403 -19.76 -11.35 1.64
N ASN A 404 -18.81 -10.81 0.89
CA ASN A 404 -17.39 -10.96 1.19
C ASN A 404 -16.97 -9.99 2.30
N ARG A 405 -16.15 -10.49 3.24
CA ARG A 405 -15.66 -9.68 4.35
C ARG A 405 -14.74 -8.52 3.94
N TRP A 406 -14.10 -8.60 2.77
CA TRP A 406 -13.20 -7.57 2.26
C TRP A 406 -13.88 -6.71 1.20
N GLY A 407 -13.57 -5.43 1.22
CA GLY A 407 -14.07 -4.43 0.28
C GLY A 407 -12.94 -3.56 -0.28
N ASN A 408 -11.80 -4.16 -0.67
CA ASN A 408 -10.68 -3.38 -1.20
C ASN A 408 -10.95 -2.91 -2.63
N GLY A 409 -11.18 -3.83 -3.57
CA GLY A 409 -11.47 -3.50 -4.94
C GLY A 409 -12.36 -4.53 -5.64
N ALA A 410 -13.10 -4.07 -6.65
CA ALA A 410 -13.90 -4.90 -7.53
C ALA A 410 -13.88 -4.34 -8.96
N ALA A 411 -13.99 -5.22 -9.95
CA ALA A 411 -14.04 -4.81 -11.36
C ALA A 411 -15.19 -5.49 -12.08
N ILE A 412 -15.74 -4.80 -13.09
CA ILE A 412 -16.73 -5.35 -14.03
C ILE A 412 -16.26 -5.16 -15.47
N PHE A 413 -16.45 -6.20 -16.28
CA PHE A 413 -16.20 -6.18 -17.72
C PHE A 413 -17.51 -6.36 -18.46
N THR A 414 -17.90 -5.34 -19.22
CA THR A 414 -19.18 -5.27 -19.97
C THR A 414 -19.10 -4.19 -21.03
N ARG A 415 -19.88 -4.32 -22.09
CA ARG A 415 -20.16 -3.26 -23.08
C ARG A 415 -21.46 -2.50 -22.76
N HIS A 416 -22.22 -2.95 -21.76
CA HIS A 416 -23.51 -2.36 -21.40
C HIS A 416 -23.34 -1.25 -20.34
N GLY A 417 -23.44 0.01 -20.75
CA GLY A 417 -23.24 1.18 -19.87
C GLY A 417 -24.21 1.24 -18.67
N GLY A 418 -25.40 0.67 -18.79
CA GLY A 418 -26.37 0.57 -17.68
C GLY A 418 -25.89 -0.38 -16.59
N ALA A 419 -25.37 -1.56 -16.97
CA ALA A 419 -24.82 -2.53 -16.02
C ALA A 419 -23.56 -1.97 -15.33
N ALA A 420 -22.68 -1.30 -16.09
CA ALA A 420 -21.51 -0.65 -15.53
C ALA A 420 -21.85 0.42 -14.47
N ARG A 421 -22.89 1.23 -14.74
CA ARG A 421 -23.38 2.24 -13.79
C ARG A 421 -24.02 1.60 -12.55
N ALA A 422 -24.87 0.59 -12.74
CA ALA A 422 -25.47 -0.13 -11.63
C ALA A 422 -24.38 -0.73 -10.71
N PHE A 423 -23.39 -1.39 -11.31
CA PHE A 423 -22.27 -1.94 -10.55
C PHE A 423 -21.50 -0.88 -9.74
N GLN A 424 -21.20 0.28 -10.37
CA GLN A 424 -20.54 1.38 -9.68
C GLN A 424 -21.34 1.88 -8.47
N ASP A 425 -22.65 1.92 -8.57
CA ASP A 425 -23.53 2.49 -7.55
C ASP A 425 -23.86 1.48 -6.43
N GLU A 426 -23.80 0.17 -6.73
CA GLU A 426 -24.28 -0.89 -5.84
C GLU A 426 -23.16 -1.68 -5.15
N VAL A 427 -21.95 -1.77 -5.76
CA VAL A 427 -20.87 -2.62 -5.23
C VAL A 427 -20.25 -2.04 -3.97
N GLU A 428 -20.09 -2.87 -2.93
CA GLU A 428 -19.45 -2.50 -1.66
C GLU A 428 -17.93 -2.71 -1.70
N ALA A 429 -17.24 -1.82 -2.42
CA ALA A 429 -15.78 -1.80 -2.50
C ALA A 429 -15.24 -0.37 -2.54
N GLY A 430 -14.05 -0.16 -1.96
CA GLY A 430 -13.41 1.15 -1.91
C GLY A 430 -12.90 1.63 -3.27
N MET A 431 -12.58 0.70 -4.19
CA MET A 431 -12.08 1.01 -5.53
C MET A 431 -12.81 0.16 -6.56
N VAL A 432 -13.37 0.80 -7.58
CA VAL A 432 -14.21 0.15 -8.60
C VAL A 432 -13.62 0.34 -9.98
N GLY A 433 -13.43 -0.75 -10.72
CA GLY A 433 -12.95 -0.77 -12.10
C GLY A 433 -14.08 -1.06 -13.10
N ILE A 434 -14.25 -0.19 -14.09
CA ILE A 434 -15.12 -0.43 -15.25
C ILE A 434 -14.23 -0.74 -16.45
N ASN A 435 -14.19 -1.99 -16.87
CA ASN A 435 -13.25 -2.49 -17.90
C ASN A 435 -11.76 -2.23 -17.55
N VAL A 436 -11.47 -2.11 -16.28
CA VAL A 436 -10.12 -1.97 -15.70
C VAL A 436 -10.00 -2.96 -14.56
N PRO A 437 -9.11 -3.98 -14.63
CA PRO A 437 -9.08 -5.05 -13.64
C PRO A 437 -8.46 -4.61 -12.30
N ILE A 438 -7.52 -3.66 -12.33
CA ILE A 438 -6.80 -3.16 -11.15
C ILE A 438 -7.03 -1.64 -11.04
N PRO A 439 -8.11 -1.18 -10.37
CA PRO A 439 -8.48 0.23 -10.31
C PRO A 439 -7.68 1.02 -9.26
N VAL A 440 -6.35 0.87 -9.23
CA VAL A 440 -5.48 1.67 -8.35
C VAL A 440 -5.52 3.13 -8.78
N PRO A 441 -5.95 4.06 -7.92
CA PRO A 441 -6.03 5.45 -8.27
C PRO A 441 -4.64 6.08 -8.44
N VAL A 442 -4.56 7.13 -9.26
CA VAL A 442 -3.37 7.96 -9.41
C VAL A 442 -3.10 8.79 -8.15
N GLY A 443 -1.88 9.32 -7.97
CA GLY A 443 -1.40 9.93 -6.72
C GLY A 443 -2.24 11.08 -6.14
N TYR A 444 -3.18 11.67 -6.89
CA TYR A 444 -4.10 12.73 -6.42
C TYR A 444 -5.53 12.25 -6.10
N HIS A 445 -5.80 10.94 -6.22
CA HIS A 445 -7.00 10.28 -5.69
C HIS A 445 -6.57 9.26 -4.63
N SER A 446 -7.27 9.24 -3.51
CA SER A 446 -6.85 8.43 -2.36
C SER A 446 -7.13 6.93 -2.58
N PHE A 447 -6.18 6.10 -2.17
CA PHE A 447 -6.30 4.64 -2.11
C PHE A 447 -6.93 4.24 -0.77
N GLY A 448 -8.01 3.49 -0.80
CA GLY A 448 -8.70 3.03 0.40
C GLY A 448 -9.49 1.76 0.14
N GLY A 449 -9.94 1.14 1.22
CA GLY A 449 -10.79 -0.05 1.22
C GLY A 449 -12.01 0.14 2.11
N TRP A 450 -12.97 -0.76 1.99
CA TRP A 450 -14.12 -0.87 2.87
C TRP A 450 -14.01 -2.16 3.70
N ASN A 451 -14.88 -2.33 4.67
CA ASN A 451 -14.99 -3.52 5.50
C ASN A 451 -13.62 -3.91 6.12
N ASP A 452 -13.29 -5.21 6.18
CA ASP A 452 -12.04 -5.71 6.76
C ASP A 452 -10.77 -5.40 5.92
N SER A 453 -10.90 -4.64 4.81
CA SER A 453 -9.73 -4.17 4.03
C SER A 453 -9.14 -2.86 4.53
N LEU A 454 -9.82 -2.13 5.43
CA LEU A 454 -9.32 -0.90 6.03
C LEU A 454 -9.78 -0.77 7.49
N PHE A 455 -8.83 -0.69 8.42
CA PHE A 455 -9.07 -0.29 9.80
C PHE A 455 -8.67 1.16 10.00
N GLY A 456 -9.57 1.96 10.52
CA GLY A 456 -9.52 3.41 10.52
C GLY A 456 -10.37 4.00 9.38
N ASP A 457 -10.57 5.32 9.38
CA ASP A 457 -11.52 6.00 8.50
C ASP A 457 -10.83 6.93 7.49
N THR A 458 -9.54 6.68 7.21
CA THR A 458 -8.75 7.55 6.34
C THR A 458 -8.01 6.73 5.29
N SER A 459 -8.27 7.04 4.03
CA SER A 459 -7.53 6.47 2.89
C SER A 459 -6.08 6.96 2.83
N MET A 460 -5.21 6.22 2.13
CA MET A 460 -3.81 6.60 1.93
C MET A 460 -3.66 7.58 0.77
N TYR A 461 -2.60 8.32 0.81
CA TYR A 461 -2.13 9.35 -0.12
C TYR A 461 -3.22 10.33 -0.63
N GLY A 462 -2.89 11.13 -1.63
CA GLY A 462 -3.79 12.17 -2.12
C GLY A 462 -4.25 13.15 -1.02
N PRO A 463 -5.42 13.77 -1.17
CA PRO A 463 -5.95 14.71 -0.18
C PRO A 463 -6.15 14.11 1.21
N ASP A 464 -6.55 12.83 1.30
CA ASP A 464 -6.75 12.16 2.58
C ASP A 464 -5.44 11.89 3.30
N GLY A 465 -4.36 11.58 2.57
CA GLY A 465 -3.02 11.49 3.14
C GLY A 465 -2.58 12.79 3.80
N VAL A 466 -2.85 13.95 3.17
CA VAL A 466 -2.56 15.26 3.80
C VAL A 466 -3.43 15.48 5.03
N ARG A 467 -4.72 15.12 4.99
CA ARG A 467 -5.62 15.21 6.14
C ARG A 467 -5.15 14.32 7.28
N PHE A 468 -4.72 13.10 6.96
CA PHE A 468 -4.23 12.15 7.95
C PHE A 468 -3.01 12.67 8.71
N PHE A 469 -2.03 13.27 8.03
CA PHE A 469 -0.80 13.77 8.63
C PHE A 469 -0.89 15.21 9.17
N THR A 470 -2.07 15.84 9.14
CA THR A 470 -2.27 17.19 9.66
C THR A 470 -3.49 17.26 10.56
N ARG A 471 -3.52 18.27 11.43
CA ARG A 471 -4.74 18.63 12.18
C ARG A 471 -5.11 20.07 11.95
N PRO A 472 -6.41 20.36 11.82
CA PRO A 472 -6.88 21.74 11.73
C PRO A 472 -6.80 22.42 13.10
N LYS A 473 -6.46 23.72 13.08
CA LYS A 473 -6.59 24.62 14.21
C LYS A 473 -7.50 25.75 13.78
N VAL A 474 -8.59 25.96 14.49
CA VAL A 474 -9.50 27.10 14.27
C VAL A 474 -9.02 28.26 15.11
N VAL A 475 -8.90 29.43 14.48
CA VAL A 475 -8.53 30.66 15.14
C VAL A 475 -9.69 31.65 15.00
N THR A 476 -10.20 32.13 16.12
CA THR A 476 -11.18 33.20 16.19
C THR A 476 -10.46 34.45 16.70
N SER A 477 -10.47 35.53 15.92
CA SER A 477 -9.78 36.77 16.26
C SER A 477 -10.75 37.95 16.26
N ARG A 478 -10.63 38.77 17.29
CA ARG A 478 -11.33 40.06 17.43
C ARG A 478 -10.30 41.13 17.78
N TRP A 479 -10.30 42.21 17.00
CA TRP A 479 -9.47 43.36 17.26
C TRP A 479 -10.41 44.51 17.68
N SER A 480 -10.60 44.68 19.01
CA SER A 480 -11.44 45.77 19.56
C SER A 480 -10.62 47.06 19.65
N SER A 481 -11.29 48.21 19.47
CA SER A 481 -10.73 49.52 19.81
C SER A 481 -10.62 49.68 21.34
N LEU A 482 -9.65 50.47 21.78
CA LEU A 482 -9.43 50.72 23.22
C LEU A 482 -10.67 51.31 23.94
N GLU A 483 -11.68 51.78 23.20
CA GLU A 483 -12.92 52.39 23.74
C GLU A 483 -14.03 51.38 24.04
N GLU A 484 -13.88 50.09 23.66
CA GLU A 484 -14.94 49.08 23.81
C GLU A 484 -14.70 48.07 24.94
N SER A 485 -13.97 48.43 26.01
CA SER A 485 -13.77 47.52 27.13
C SER A 485 -14.95 47.51 28.10
N SER A 486 -15.93 46.68 27.87
CA SER A 486 -16.93 46.26 28.86
C SER A 486 -16.89 44.76 29.06
N VAL A 487 -17.07 44.29 30.30
CA VAL A 487 -17.14 42.86 30.61
C VAL A 487 -18.52 42.37 30.13
N ASP A 488 -18.51 41.59 29.02
CA ASP A 488 -19.68 40.85 28.57
C ASP A 488 -19.46 39.35 28.85
N LEU A 489 -20.30 38.77 29.69
CA LEU A 489 -20.26 37.33 30.03
C LEU A 489 -21.11 36.49 29.10
N GLY A 490 -21.73 37.08 28.09
CA GLY A 490 -22.51 36.39 27.07
C GLY A 490 -21.68 35.84 25.90
N PHE A 491 -22.27 34.93 25.13
CA PHE A 491 -21.72 34.57 23.83
C PHE A 491 -21.82 35.75 22.84
N PRO A 492 -20.84 35.86 21.89
CA PRO A 492 -20.93 36.84 20.81
C PRO A 492 -22.29 36.73 20.10
N ARG A 493 -23.04 37.83 20.03
CA ARG A 493 -24.34 37.90 19.36
C ARG A 493 -24.15 38.50 17.98
N ASN A 494 -24.79 37.90 16.97
CA ASN A 494 -24.98 38.54 15.67
C ASN A 494 -26.08 39.59 15.84
N SER A 495 -25.70 40.84 15.98
CA SER A 495 -26.63 41.98 15.96
C SER A 495 -26.74 42.58 14.59
#